data_ace652d4fcf89123ae20f97998d68098
#
_entry.id   ace652d4fcf89123ae20f97998d68098
#
_cell.length_a   1.000
_cell.length_b   1.000
_cell.length_c   1.000
_cell.angle_alpha   90.00
_cell.angle_beta   90.00
_cell.angle_gamma   90.00
#
_symmetry.space_group_name_H-M   'P 1'
#
loop_
_entity.id
_entity.type
_entity.pdbx_description
1 polymer ?
#
loop_
_entity_poly.entity_id
_entity_poly.type
_entity_poly.pdbx_seq_one_letter_code
_entity_poly.pdbx_strand_id
1 'polypeptide(L)'
;MGLNIEEQKAVERFQKEVVEPSMTKLVVLDFWAEWCGPCKALAPMLEKVAAQYADKGVVLKKINVDEEQFIASQFQVQSIPTVYAMFQGRPVADLTSARSESQLTQALDQILAQLPIDPNAAGADSDANNGMPEVEQLIAMGEQLLDAGETEKAVQLYTEIATAAPPEIATRPEIQSGLIRALLATGQHEQAQAIFDALTDEQKADPAVAQAGAQLELAG
;
A
#
# COMPACT_ATOMS: atom_id res chain seq x y z
N MET A 1 -9.13 -13.39 -28.28
CA MET A 1 -8.02 -14.30 -27.95
C MET A 1 -7.60 -13.98 -26.53
N GLY A 2 -7.59 -15.01 -25.65
CA GLY A 2 -7.13 -14.79 -24.27
C GLY A 2 -5.60 -14.75 -24.19
N LEU A 3 -5.07 -14.12 -23.15
CA LEU A 3 -3.65 -14.12 -22.83
C LEU A 3 -3.17 -15.55 -22.60
N ASN A 4 -1.96 -15.87 -23.04
CA ASN A 4 -1.33 -17.15 -22.72
C ASN A 4 -0.88 -17.16 -21.24
N ILE A 5 -0.49 -18.32 -20.70
CA ILE A 5 -0.13 -18.48 -19.27
C ILE A 5 1.06 -17.61 -18.87
N GLU A 6 2.02 -17.43 -19.76
CA GLU A 6 3.21 -16.58 -19.53
C GLU A 6 2.81 -15.09 -19.46
N GLU A 7 1.98 -14.66 -20.39
CA GLU A 7 1.44 -13.27 -20.40
C GLU A 7 0.58 -12.99 -19.17
N GLN A 8 -0.24 -13.95 -18.73
CA GLN A 8 -1.03 -13.81 -17.50
C GLN A 8 -0.14 -13.65 -16.26
N LYS A 9 0.91 -14.46 -16.13
CA LYS A 9 1.88 -14.34 -15.03
C LYS A 9 2.66 -13.02 -15.08
N ALA A 10 3.01 -12.54 -16.28
CA ALA A 10 3.67 -11.24 -16.43
C ALA A 10 2.74 -10.10 -15.98
N VAL A 11 1.46 -10.15 -16.35
CA VAL A 11 0.45 -9.17 -15.91
C VAL A 11 0.25 -9.23 -14.40
N GLU A 12 0.14 -10.41 -13.80
CA GLU A 12 -0.02 -10.57 -12.34
C GLU A 12 1.20 -10.00 -11.58
N ARG A 13 2.42 -10.29 -12.04
CA ARG A 13 3.64 -9.70 -11.46
C ARG A 13 3.63 -8.18 -11.58
N PHE A 14 3.35 -7.66 -12.78
CA PHE A 14 3.29 -6.23 -13.04
C PHE A 14 2.21 -5.56 -12.17
N GLN A 15 1.05 -6.18 -12.05
CA GLN A 15 -0.03 -5.71 -11.17
C GLN A 15 0.47 -5.56 -9.73
N LYS A 16 1.08 -6.61 -9.20
CA LYS A 16 1.55 -6.65 -7.81
C LYS A 16 2.76 -5.74 -7.55
N GLU A 17 3.74 -5.72 -8.47
CA GLU A 17 5.01 -5.04 -8.23
C GLU A 17 5.03 -3.58 -8.67
N VAL A 18 4.16 -3.18 -9.58
CA VAL A 18 4.14 -1.84 -10.15
C VAL A 18 2.80 -1.14 -9.91
N VAL A 19 1.68 -1.75 -10.29
CA VAL A 19 0.37 -1.09 -10.23
C VAL A 19 -0.07 -0.87 -8.79
N GLU A 20 -0.02 -1.90 -7.96
CA GLU A 20 -0.40 -1.79 -6.54
C GLU A 20 0.43 -0.74 -5.78
N PRO A 21 1.78 -0.75 -5.84
CA PRO A 21 2.56 0.30 -5.21
C PRO A 21 2.25 1.69 -5.78
N SER A 22 1.91 1.80 -7.07
CA SER A 22 1.59 3.07 -7.70
C SER A 22 0.29 3.70 -7.22
N MET A 23 -0.56 2.95 -6.53
CA MET A 23 -1.81 3.50 -5.99
C MET A 23 -1.57 4.57 -4.92
N THR A 24 -0.48 4.46 -4.18
CA THR A 24 -0.12 5.38 -3.08
C THR A 24 1.24 6.05 -3.25
N LYS A 25 2.14 5.47 -4.05
CA LYS A 25 3.51 5.92 -4.28
C LYS A 25 3.73 6.29 -5.74
N LEU A 26 4.72 7.14 -6.00
CA LEU A 26 5.20 7.40 -7.35
C LEU A 26 6.19 6.30 -7.73
N VAL A 27 5.82 5.45 -8.69
CA VAL A 27 6.70 4.39 -9.19
C VAL A 27 7.47 4.91 -10.39
N VAL A 28 8.80 4.99 -10.27
CA VAL A 28 9.70 5.21 -11.41
C VAL A 28 9.94 3.85 -12.07
N LEU A 29 9.45 3.71 -13.29
CA LEU A 29 9.49 2.46 -14.06
C LEU A 29 10.57 2.55 -15.11
N ASP A 30 11.65 1.73 -14.98
CA ASP A 30 12.79 1.71 -15.89
C ASP A 30 12.73 0.46 -16.79
N PHE A 31 12.55 0.67 -18.10
CA PHE A 31 12.64 -0.38 -19.11
C PHE A 31 14.07 -0.53 -19.60
N TRP A 32 14.67 -1.69 -19.38
CA TRP A 32 16.07 -1.96 -19.62
C TRP A 32 16.32 -3.34 -20.22
N ALA A 33 17.55 -3.60 -20.68
CA ALA A 33 18.02 -4.92 -21.07
C ALA A 33 19.52 -5.09 -20.76
N GLU A 34 19.96 -6.35 -20.65
CA GLU A 34 21.35 -6.70 -20.34
C GLU A 34 22.36 -6.18 -21.38
N TRP A 35 21.97 -6.15 -22.65
CA TRP A 35 22.80 -5.67 -23.76
C TRP A 35 22.81 -4.15 -23.91
N CYS A 36 21.98 -3.45 -23.17
CA CYS A 36 21.82 -2.00 -23.27
C CYS A 36 22.87 -1.27 -22.44
N GLY A 37 23.95 -0.81 -23.08
CA GLY A 37 25.01 0.00 -22.42
C GLY A 37 24.50 1.27 -21.76
N PRO A 38 23.70 2.10 -22.46
CA PRO A 38 23.11 3.32 -21.87
C PRO A 38 22.20 3.04 -20.65
N CYS A 39 21.47 1.92 -20.63
CA CYS A 39 20.65 1.52 -19.49
C CYS A 39 21.52 1.24 -18.25
N LYS A 40 22.62 0.54 -18.42
CA LYS A 40 23.58 0.23 -17.34
C LYS A 40 24.24 1.50 -16.79
N ALA A 41 24.48 2.49 -17.62
CA ALA A 41 25.02 3.78 -17.19
C ALA A 41 23.97 4.61 -16.43
N LEU A 42 22.68 4.49 -16.78
CA LEU A 42 21.57 5.21 -16.17
C LEU A 42 21.14 4.59 -14.81
N ALA A 43 21.24 3.28 -14.67
CA ALA A 43 20.75 2.53 -13.51
C ALA A 43 21.28 3.05 -12.16
N PRO A 44 22.60 3.31 -11.95
CA PRO A 44 23.09 3.85 -10.69
C PRO A 44 22.50 5.21 -10.32
N MET A 45 22.24 6.06 -11.30
CA MET A 45 21.62 7.36 -11.11
C MET A 45 20.16 7.22 -10.68
N LEU A 46 19.39 6.36 -11.34
CA LEU A 46 18.00 6.09 -10.98
C LEU A 46 17.91 5.51 -9.56
N GLU A 47 18.76 4.55 -9.22
CA GLU A 47 18.81 3.93 -7.89
C GLU A 47 19.15 4.95 -6.80
N LYS A 48 20.15 5.80 -7.04
CA LYS A 48 20.54 6.85 -6.11
C LYS A 48 19.42 7.86 -5.87
N VAL A 49 18.81 8.36 -6.94
CA VAL A 49 17.72 9.34 -6.83
C VAL A 49 16.49 8.72 -6.19
N ALA A 50 16.12 7.49 -6.55
CA ALA A 50 15.00 6.80 -5.92
C ALA A 50 15.23 6.62 -4.42
N ALA A 51 16.45 6.29 -3.99
CA ALA A 51 16.80 6.19 -2.57
C ALA A 51 16.69 7.54 -1.85
N GLN A 52 17.11 8.64 -2.48
CA GLN A 52 16.97 10.00 -1.92
C GLN A 52 15.50 10.45 -1.78
N TYR A 53 14.63 9.94 -2.64
CA TYR A 53 13.21 10.29 -2.67
C TYR A 53 12.31 9.23 -2.04
N ALA A 54 12.87 8.19 -1.45
CA ALA A 54 12.11 7.13 -0.78
C ALA A 54 11.17 7.70 0.30
N ASP A 55 11.68 8.63 1.13
CA ASP A 55 10.90 9.31 2.17
C ASP A 55 9.78 10.21 1.61
N LYS A 56 9.84 10.54 0.32
CA LYS A 56 8.80 11.30 -0.38
C LYS A 56 7.81 10.41 -1.13
N GLY A 57 7.86 9.09 -0.93
CA GLY A 57 6.96 8.15 -1.57
C GLY A 57 7.35 7.78 -3.00
N VAL A 58 8.62 7.84 -3.37
CA VAL A 58 9.13 7.40 -4.69
C VAL A 58 9.76 6.03 -4.56
N VAL A 59 9.40 5.12 -5.45
CA VAL A 59 10.01 3.79 -5.58
C VAL A 59 10.45 3.53 -7.01
N LEU A 60 11.56 2.78 -7.17
CA LEU A 60 12.07 2.37 -8.47
C LEU A 60 11.71 0.91 -8.76
N LYS A 61 11.15 0.65 -9.94
CA LYS A 61 10.92 -0.69 -10.47
C LYS A 61 11.58 -0.81 -11.84
N LYS A 62 12.25 -1.94 -12.06
CA LYS A 62 12.96 -2.22 -13.31
C LYS A 62 12.25 -3.33 -14.06
N ILE A 63 12.01 -3.13 -15.35
CA ILE A 63 11.40 -4.12 -16.26
C ILE A 63 12.43 -4.49 -17.32
N ASN A 64 12.85 -5.75 -17.32
CA ASN A 64 13.68 -6.29 -18.38
C ASN A 64 12.82 -6.56 -19.62
N VAL A 65 13.06 -5.84 -20.70
CA VAL A 65 12.24 -5.94 -21.92
C VAL A 65 12.37 -7.28 -22.63
N ASP A 66 13.43 -8.02 -22.40
CA ASP A 66 13.63 -9.35 -22.97
C ASP A 66 12.82 -10.42 -22.22
N GLU A 67 12.68 -10.26 -20.91
CA GLU A 67 11.91 -11.17 -20.04
C GLU A 67 10.41 -10.81 -20.01
N GLU A 68 10.10 -9.52 -20.00
CA GLU A 68 8.73 -8.98 -19.87
C GLU A 68 8.26 -8.32 -21.18
N GLN A 69 8.43 -9.03 -22.30
CA GLN A 69 8.10 -8.52 -23.64
C GLN A 69 6.65 -8.07 -23.77
N PHE A 70 5.73 -8.81 -23.14
CA PHE A 70 4.32 -8.47 -23.13
C PHE A 70 4.08 -7.10 -22.48
N ILE A 71 4.65 -6.87 -21.30
CA ILE A 71 4.52 -5.60 -20.57
C ILE A 71 5.15 -4.45 -21.37
N ALA A 72 6.37 -4.65 -21.90
CA ALA A 72 7.04 -3.65 -22.74
C ALA A 72 6.21 -3.27 -23.96
N SER A 73 5.50 -4.22 -24.58
CA SER A 73 4.60 -3.97 -25.70
C SER A 73 3.37 -3.16 -25.31
N GLN A 74 2.80 -3.37 -24.13
CA GLN A 74 1.67 -2.58 -23.62
C GLN A 74 2.03 -1.11 -23.39
N PHE A 75 3.28 -0.85 -22.97
CA PHE A 75 3.82 0.52 -22.84
C PHE A 75 4.34 1.09 -24.17
N GLN A 76 4.23 0.34 -25.26
CA GLN A 76 4.73 0.74 -26.59
C GLN A 76 6.22 1.15 -26.57
N VAL A 77 7.01 0.46 -25.76
CA VAL A 77 8.45 0.70 -25.64
C VAL A 77 9.13 0.32 -26.94
N GLN A 78 9.58 1.31 -27.72
CA GLN A 78 10.26 1.11 -29.01
C GLN A 78 11.79 1.19 -28.90
N SER A 79 12.28 1.79 -27.83
CA SER A 79 13.70 1.96 -27.56
C SER A 79 13.97 1.95 -26.06
N ILE A 80 15.18 1.55 -25.67
CA ILE A 80 15.63 1.56 -24.27
C ILE A 80 16.93 2.38 -24.14
N PRO A 81 17.17 3.03 -23.01
CA PRO A 81 16.31 3.10 -21.83
C PRO A 81 15.03 3.93 -22.07
N THR A 82 13.91 3.45 -21.51
CA THR A 82 12.65 4.21 -21.41
C THR A 82 12.27 4.25 -19.95
N VAL A 83 11.99 5.45 -19.43
CA VAL A 83 11.66 5.66 -18.01
C VAL A 83 10.35 6.40 -17.89
N TYR A 84 9.39 5.81 -17.19
CA TYR A 84 8.10 6.44 -16.90
C TYR A 84 7.91 6.64 -15.39
N ALA A 85 7.14 7.65 -15.03
CA ALA A 85 6.58 7.80 -13.70
C ALA A 85 5.14 7.29 -13.71
N MET A 86 4.83 6.35 -12.80
CA MET A 86 3.51 5.74 -12.65
C MET A 86 2.86 6.19 -11.35
N PHE A 87 1.59 6.56 -11.41
CA PHE A 87 0.77 6.86 -10.24
C PHE A 87 -0.68 6.45 -10.48
N GLN A 88 -1.31 5.81 -9.50
CA GLN A 88 -2.67 5.28 -9.58
C GLN A 88 -2.91 4.38 -10.82
N GLY A 89 -1.97 3.46 -11.06
CA GLY A 89 -2.06 2.45 -12.12
C GLY A 89 -1.82 2.97 -13.53
N ARG A 90 -1.38 4.21 -13.71
CA ARG A 90 -1.17 4.83 -15.03
C ARG A 90 0.12 5.64 -15.11
N PRO A 91 0.73 5.74 -16.30
CA PRO A 91 1.85 6.65 -16.50
C PRO A 91 1.38 8.11 -16.39
N VAL A 92 2.08 8.90 -15.57
CA VAL A 92 1.78 10.33 -15.33
C VAL A 92 2.84 11.24 -15.94
N ALA A 93 4.05 10.71 -16.19
CA ALA A 93 5.13 11.46 -16.83
C ALA A 93 6.11 10.54 -17.56
N ASP A 94 6.76 11.08 -18.59
CA ASP A 94 7.88 10.46 -19.29
C ASP A 94 9.20 11.08 -18.79
N LEU A 95 10.01 10.27 -18.15
CA LEU A 95 11.31 10.64 -17.59
C LEU A 95 12.48 10.20 -18.49
N THR A 96 12.21 9.67 -19.66
CA THR A 96 13.22 9.12 -20.60
C THR A 96 14.29 10.14 -21.00
N SER A 97 13.92 11.42 -21.04
CA SER A 97 14.84 12.52 -21.38
C SER A 97 15.74 12.98 -20.21
N ALA A 98 15.47 12.56 -18.98
CA ALA A 98 16.27 12.90 -17.81
C ALA A 98 17.58 12.09 -17.80
N ARG A 99 18.66 12.70 -18.25
CA ARG A 99 19.99 12.09 -18.38
C ARG A 99 20.97 12.46 -17.28
N SER A 100 20.56 13.33 -16.36
CA SER A 100 21.34 13.74 -15.20
C SER A 100 20.51 13.67 -13.92
N GLU A 101 21.20 13.51 -12.81
CA GLU A 101 20.60 13.53 -11.47
C GLU A 101 19.73 14.78 -11.26
N SER A 102 20.25 15.95 -11.64
CA SER A 102 19.53 17.23 -11.51
C SER A 102 18.26 17.29 -12.33
N GLN A 103 18.27 16.77 -13.56
CA GLN A 103 17.06 16.71 -14.41
C GLN A 103 16.01 15.76 -13.83
N LEU A 104 16.44 14.62 -13.32
CA LEU A 104 15.55 13.63 -12.72
C LEU A 104 14.93 14.15 -11.42
N THR A 105 15.73 14.74 -10.53
CA THR A 105 15.24 15.32 -9.27
C THR A 105 14.28 16.47 -9.51
N GLN A 106 14.57 17.34 -10.46
CA GLN A 106 13.70 18.44 -10.85
C GLN A 106 12.35 17.93 -11.40
N ALA A 107 12.39 16.92 -12.25
CA ALA A 107 11.17 16.29 -12.78
C ALA A 107 10.35 15.64 -11.67
N LEU A 108 10.98 14.89 -10.75
CA LEU A 108 10.30 14.27 -9.61
C LEU A 108 9.69 15.32 -8.67
N ASP A 109 10.39 16.41 -8.35
CA ASP A 109 9.86 17.48 -7.52
C ASP A 109 8.62 18.14 -8.15
N GLN A 110 8.61 18.34 -9.46
CA GLN A 110 7.45 18.87 -10.19
C GLN A 110 6.26 17.90 -10.16
N ILE A 111 6.51 16.61 -10.35
CA ILE A 111 5.47 15.59 -10.32
C ILE A 111 4.88 15.47 -8.91
N LEU A 112 5.73 15.38 -7.88
CA LEU A 112 5.32 15.28 -6.49
C LEU A 112 4.51 16.50 -6.01
N ALA A 113 4.82 17.69 -6.52
CA ALA A 113 4.07 18.91 -6.21
C ALA A 113 2.64 18.92 -6.78
N GLN A 114 2.36 18.11 -7.81
CA GLN A 114 1.07 18.02 -8.48
C GLN A 114 0.23 16.81 -8.07
N LEU A 115 0.86 15.81 -7.42
CA LEU A 115 0.20 14.57 -7.04
C LEU A 115 -0.11 14.57 -5.52
N PRO A 116 -1.27 14.03 -5.13
CA PRO A 116 -1.63 13.86 -3.72
C PRO A 116 -0.87 12.65 -3.13
N ILE A 117 0.46 12.72 -3.12
CA ILE A 117 1.30 11.70 -2.51
C ILE A 117 1.54 12.11 -1.06
N ASP A 118 1.10 11.30 -0.12
CA ASP A 118 1.41 11.49 1.28
C ASP A 118 2.84 10.99 1.55
N PRO A 119 3.77 11.89 1.90
CA PRO A 119 5.14 11.49 2.23
C PRO A 119 5.23 10.59 3.47
N ASN A 120 4.22 10.57 4.32
CA ASN A 120 4.13 9.65 5.44
C ASN A 120 3.65 8.23 5.05
N ALA A 121 3.19 8.03 3.80
CA ALA A 121 3.01 6.70 3.24
C ALA A 121 4.35 6.04 2.83
N ALA A 122 5.48 6.70 3.06
CA ALA A 122 6.82 6.26 2.71
C ALA A 122 7.58 5.76 3.93
N GLY A 123 7.33 4.53 4.32
CA GLY A 123 8.09 3.89 5.40
C GLY A 123 7.73 2.45 5.64
N ALA A 124 7.85 1.59 4.63
CA ALA A 124 8.05 0.16 4.86
C ALA A 124 8.77 -0.43 3.65
N ASP A 125 10.04 -0.76 3.85
CA ASP A 125 10.79 -1.66 2.98
C ASP A 125 10.06 -2.99 2.82
N SER A 126 9.93 -3.36 1.55
CA SER A 126 9.91 -4.70 0.99
C SER A 126 9.78 -5.88 1.96
N ASP A 127 8.56 -6.37 2.11
CA ASP A 127 8.21 -7.75 1.80
C ASP A 127 6.69 -7.88 1.83
N ALA A 128 6.15 -8.29 0.69
CA ALA A 128 4.82 -8.86 0.51
C ALA A 128 3.78 -8.53 1.61
N ASN A 129 3.17 -7.34 1.55
CA ASN A 129 1.78 -7.25 1.97
C ASN A 129 1.05 -6.10 1.28
N ASN A 130 -0.03 -6.46 0.68
CA ASN A 130 -1.04 -5.81 -0.09
C ASN A 130 -1.48 -4.44 0.44
N GLY A 131 -1.43 -3.41 -0.41
CA GLY A 131 -1.95 -2.05 -0.35
C GLY A 131 -3.20 -1.74 0.46
N MET A 132 -3.12 -1.91 1.78
CA MET A 132 -3.94 -1.19 2.74
C MET A 132 -3.02 -0.20 3.48
N PRO A 133 -3.49 0.99 3.86
CA PRO A 133 -2.78 1.82 4.84
C PRO A 133 -2.40 0.91 6.00
N GLU A 134 -1.17 1.00 6.47
CA GLU A 134 -0.66 0.08 7.50
C GLU A 134 -1.72 -0.14 8.57
N VAL A 135 -2.01 -1.38 8.87
CA VAL A 135 -3.04 -1.77 9.85
C VAL A 135 -2.84 -1.01 11.16
N GLU A 136 -1.59 -0.74 11.50
CA GLU A 136 -1.20 0.07 12.66
C GLU A 136 -1.72 1.51 12.57
N GLN A 137 -1.73 2.13 11.38
CA GLN A 137 -2.28 3.49 11.20
C GLN A 137 -3.81 3.50 11.30
N LEU A 138 -4.46 2.47 10.78
CA LEU A 138 -5.91 2.31 10.90
C LEU A 138 -6.31 2.05 12.36
N ILE A 139 -5.55 1.23 13.08
CA ILE A 139 -5.74 1.01 14.51
C ILE A 139 -5.54 2.32 15.29
N ALA A 140 -4.45 3.06 15.02
CA ALA A 140 -4.18 4.34 15.65
C ALA A 140 -5.26 5.38 15.34
N MET A 141 -5.78 5.42 14.12
CA MET A 141 -6.91 6.27 13.74
C MET A 141 -8.18 5.88 14.48
N GLY A 142 -8.47 4.58 14.62
CA GLY A 142 -9.59 4.07 15.40
C GLY A 142 -9.52 4.47 16.87
N GLU A 143 -8.34 4.36 17.48
CA GLU A 143 -8.11 4.80 18.87
C GLU A 143 -8.30 6.33 19.01
N GLN A 144 -7.78 7.13 18.07
CA GLN A 144 -8.00 8.58 18.07
C GLN A 144 -9.47 8.95 17.96
N LEU A 145 -10.26 8.23 17.15
CA LEU A 145 -11.70 8.45 17.02
C LEU A 145 -12.42 8.12 18.33
N LEU A 146 -12.02 7.05 19.01
CA LEU A 146 -12.57 6.69 20.33
C LEU A 146 -12.23 7.74 21.39
N ASP A 147 -11.00 8.22 21.44
CA ASP A 147 -10.53 9.25 22.39
C ASP A 147 -11.20 10.62 22.11
N ALA A 148 -11.47 10.93 20.83
CA ALA A 148 -12.19 12.15 20.42
C ALA A 148 -13.71 12.07 20.67
N GLY A 149 -14.24 10.92 21.09
CA GLY A 149 -15.68 10.68 21.25
C GLY A 149 -16.44 10.52 19.93
N GLU A 150 -15.74 10.36 18.81
CA GLU A 150 -16.32 10.11 17.47
C GLU A 150 -16.62 8.61 17.28
N THR A 151 -17.39 8.07 18.19
CA THR A 151 -17.61 6.62 18.36
C THR A 151 -18.28 5.98 17.14
N GLU A 152 -19.19 6.67 16.46
CA GLU A 152 -19.84 6.16 15.24
C GLU A 152 -18.84 5.97 14.09
N LYS A 153 -17.88 6.90 13.94
CA LYS A 153 -16.82 6.78 12.94
C LYS A 153 -15.84 5.67 13.29
N ALA A 154 -15.56 5.48 14.57
CA ALA A 154 -14.74 4.36 15.04
C ALA A 154 -15.40 3.00 14.72
N VAL A 155 -16.72 2.87 14.93
CA VAL A 155 -17.48 1.67 14.54
C VAL A 155 -17.35 1.42 13.04
N GLN A 156 -17.55 2.43 12.21
CA GLN A 156 -17.45 2.31 10.75
C GLN A 156 -16.05 1.85 10.33
N LEU A 157 -14.99 2.48 10.85
CA LEU A 157 -13.60 2.15 10.53
C LEU A 157 -13.26 0.70 10.92
N TYR A 158 -13.53 0.30 12.17
CA TYR A 158 -13.22 -1.04 12.63
C TYR A 158 -14.08 -2.12 11.94
N THR A 159 -15.33 -1.82 11.60
CA THR A 159 -16.19 -2.73 10.83
C THR A 159 -15.65 -2.91 9.40
N GLU A 160 -15.21 -1.83 8.76
CA GLU A 160 -14.62 -1.89 7.44
C GLU A 160 -13.34 -2.74 7.44
N ILE A 161 -12.46 -2.55 8.43
CA ILE A 161 -11.26 -3.38 8.58
C ILE A 161 -11.64 -4.85 8.81
N ALA A 162 -12.57 -5.13 9.72
CA ALA A 162 -12.99 -6.49 10.05
C ALA A 162 -13.65 -7.23 8.88
N THR A 163 -14.26 -6.51 7.93
CA THR A 163 -14.97 -7.11 6.78
C THR A 163 -14.14 -7.14 5.49
N ALA A 164 -13.28 -6.15 5.27
CA ALA A 164 -12.51 -6.00 4.03
C ALA A 164 -11.08 -6.53 4.12
N ALA A 165 -10.50 -6.61 5.33
CA ALA A 165 -9.13 -7.09 5.52
C ALA A 165 -9.04 -8.63 5.46
N PRO A 166 -7.86 -9.16 5.09
CA PRO A 166 -7.58 -10.59 5.22
C PRO A 166 -7.82 -11.11 6.65
N PRO A 167 -8.20 -12.39 6.82
CA PRO A 167 -8.52 -12.94 8.14
C PRO A 167 -7.44 -12.73 9.22
N GLU A 168 -6.15 -12.79 8.82
CA GLU A 168 -5.01 -12.58 9.73
C GLU A 168 -4.99 -11.16 10.32
N ILE A 169 -5.55 -10.19 9.61
CA ILE A 169 -5.68 -8.79 10.03
C ILE A 169 -6.99 -8.57 10.78
N ALA A 170 -8.10 -9.01 10.18
CA ALA A 170 -9.44 -8.84 10.74
C ALA A 170 -9.58 -9.44 12.16
N THR A 171 -8.84 -10.53 12.45
CA THR A 171 -8.87 -11.22 13.73
C THR A 171 -7.84 -10.71 14.74
N ARG A 172 -7.08 -9.67 14.42
CA ARG A 172 -6.11 -9.08 15.36
C ARG A 172 -6.80 -8.58 16.63
N PRO A 173 -6.20 -8.80 17.82
CA PRO A 173 -6.78 -8.38 19.09
C PRO A 173 -7.10 -6.89 19.17
N GLU A 174 -6.24 -6.05 18.59
CA GLU A 174 -6.40 -4.60 18.58
C GLU A 174 -7.65 -4.16 17.78
N ILE A 175 -7.95 -4.83 16.68
CA ILE A 175 -9.12 -4.56 15.84
C ILE A 175 -10.39 -5.05 16.52
N GLN A 176 -10.37 -6.26 17.08
CA GLN A 176 -11.51 -6.84 17.76
C GLN A 176 -11.86 -6.06 19.02
N SER A 177 -10.87 -5.72 19.85
CA SER A 177 -11.08 -4.90 21.04
C SER A 177 -11.55 -3.48 20.71
N GLY A 178 -10.97 -2.86 19.68
CA GLY A 178 -11.38 -1.55 19.20
C GLY A 178 -12.83 -1.53 18.73
N LEU A 179 -13.26 -2.54 17.96
CA LEU A 179 -14.64 -2.68 17.50
C LEU A 179 -15.63 -2.89 18.67
N ILE A 180 -15.29 -3.76 19.62
CA ILE A 180 -16.11 -3.98 20.81
C ILE A 180 -16.27 -2.68 21.61
N ARG A 181 -15.19 -1.95 21.88
CA ARG A 181 -15.21 -0.68 22.61
C ARG A 181 -16.03 0.40 21.86
N ALA A 182 -15.88 0.48 20.55
CA ALA A 182 -16.64 1.43 19.71
C ALA A 182 -18.15 1.13 19.74
N LEU A 183 -18.54 -0.15 19.65
CA LEU A 183 -19.92 -0.59 19.75
C LEU A 183 -20.52 -0.32 21.15
N LEU A 184 -19.76 -0.55 22.20
CA LEU A 184 -20.18 -0.21 23.59
C LEU A 184 -20.42 1.29 23.73
N ALA A 185 -19.50 2.11 23.21
CA ALA A 185 -19.60 3.56 23.30
C ALA A 185 -20.78 4.14 22.50
N THR A 186 -21.28 3.41 21.48
CA THR A 186 -22.49 3.78 20.72
C THR A 186 -23.77 3.12 21.26
N GLY A 187 -23.68 2.38 22.37
CA GLY A 187 -24.82 1.70 23.00
C GLY A 187 -25.28 0.43 22.27
N GLN A 188 -24.45 -0.12 21.38
CA GLN A 188 -24.75 -1.33 20.61
C GLN A 188 -24.27 -2.59 21.36
N HIS A 189 -24.74 -2.79 22.59
CA HIS A 189 -24.28 -3.85 23.50
C HIS A 189 -24.47 -5.26 22.95
N GLU A 190 -25.61 -5.54 22.30
CA GLU A 190 -25.90 -6.86 21.71
C GLU A 190 -24.91 -7.23 20.60
N GLN A 191 -24.52 -6.26 19.77
CA GLN A 191 -23.54 -6.49 18.71
C GLN A 191 -22.13 -6.69 19.28
N ALA A 192 -21.75 -5.89 20.28
CA ALA A 192 -20.48 -6.04 20.97
C ALA A 192 -20.37 -7.42 21.63
N GLN A 193 -21.44 -7.89 22.28
CA GLN A 193 -21.52 -9.23 22.87
C GLN A 193 -21.37 -10.33 21.82
N ALA A 194 -22.08 -10.23 20.69
CA ALA A 194 -22.01 -11.22 19.61
C ALA A 194 -20.58 -11.34 19.04
N ILE A 195 -19.87 -10.21 18.88
CA ILE A 195 -18.48 -10.22 18.42
C ILE A 195 -17.57 -10.88 19.46
N PHE A 196 -17.69 -10.49 20.73
CA PHE A 196 -16.90 -11.07 21.82
C PHE A 196 -17.12 -12.59 21.95
N ASP A 197 -18.36 -13.05 21.85
CA ASP A 197 -18.69 -14.47 21.95
C ASP A 197 -18.12 -15.30 20.79
N ALA A 198 -18.01 -14.69 19.60
CA ALA A 198 -17.43 -15.32 18.40
C ALA A 198 -15.91 -15.48 18.47
N LEU A 199 -15.21 -14.78 19.37
CA LEU A 199 -13.77 -14.88 19.55
C LEU A 199 -13.37 -16.23 20.17
N THR A 200 -12.18 -16.72 19.76
CA THR A 200 -11.58 -17.91 20.37
C THR A 200 -11.09 -17.63 21.80
N ASP A 201 -10.91 -18.68 22.58
CA ASP A 201 -10.37 -18.54 23.97
C ASP A 201 -8.98 -17.88 23.98
N GLU A 202 -8.15 -18.13 22.96
CA GLU A 202 -6.85 -17.50 22.78
C GLU A 202 -6.97 -15.99 22.54
N GLN A 203 -7.90 -15.58 21.69
CA GLN A 203 -8.17 -14.16 21.42
C GLN A 203 -8.75 -13.45 22.66
N LYS A 204 -9.63 -14.10 23.40
CA LYS A 204 -10.20 -13.58 24.66
C LYS A 204 -9.15 -13.43 25.76
N ALA A 205 -8.06 -14.22 25.72
CA ALA A 205 -6.95 -14.13 26.67
C ALA A 205 -6.02 -12.93 26.42
N ASP A 206 -6.11 -12.29 25.24
CA ASP A 206 -5.35 -11.08 24.96
C ASP A 206 -5.76 -9.93 25.89
N PRO A 207 -4.82 -9.18 26.48
CA PRO A 207 -5.13 -8.12 27.45
C PRO A 207 -6.09 -7.06 26.93
N ALA A 208 -5.99 -6.65 25.67
CA ALA A 208 -6.85 -5.63 25.06
C ALA A 208 -8.29 -6.15 24.91
N VAL A 209 -8.45 -7.39 24.47
CA VAL A 209 -9.75 -8.05 24.30
C VAL A 209 -10.38 -8.35 25.65
N ALA A 210 -9.60 -8.83 26.64
CA ALA A 210 -10.07 -9.09 27.99
C ALA A 210 -10.59 -7.81 28.67
N GLN A 211 -9.89 -6.69 28.47
CA GLN A 211 -10.34 -5.38 28.96
C GLN A 211 -11.65 -4.94 28.31
N ALA A 212 -11.79 -5.12 27.01
CA ALA A 212 -13.04 -4.81 26.29
C ALA A 212 -14.19 -5.71 26.76
N GLY A 213 -13.93 -7.00 27.01
CA GLY A 213 -14.89 -7.95 27.60
C GLY A 213 -15.35 -7.53 29.00
N ALA A 214 -14.43 -7.09 29.86
CA ALA A 214 -14.78 -6.57 31.19
C ALA A 214 -15.65 -5.31 31.14
N GLN A 215 -15.42 -4.42 30.18
CA GLN A 215 -16.27 -3.26 29.94
C GLN A 215 -17.67 -3.69 29.46
N LEU A 216 -17.76 -4.72 28.63
CA LEU A 216 -19.00 -5.28 28.14
C LEU A 216 -19.86 -5.85 29.31
N GLU A 217 -19.26 -6.59 30.24
CA GLU A 217 -19.93 -7.12 31.44
C GLU A 217 -20.45 -6.01 32.37
N LEU A 218 -19.75 -4.87 32.44
CA LEU A 218 -20.15 -3.73 33.29
C LEU A 218 -21.27 -2.89 32.64
N ALA A 219 -21.44 -2.98 31.31
CA ALA A 219 -22.40 -2.19 30.55
C ALA A 219 -23.74 -2.91 30.32
N GLY A 220 -23.82 -4.24 30.58
CA GLY A 220 -25.04 -5.07 30.50
C GLY A 220 -25.69 -5.19 31.84
#